data_9540388d8b2d378ab3ea7a507b68e204
#
_entry.id   9540388d8b2d378ab3ea7a507b68e204
#
_cell.length_a   1.000
_cell.length_b   1.000
_cell.length_c   1.000
_cell.angle_alpha   90.00
_cell.angle_beta   90.00
_cell.angle_gamma   90.00
#
_symmetry.space_group_name_H-M   'P 1'
#
loop_
_entity.id
_entity.type
_entity.pdbx_description
1 polymer ?
#
loop_
_entity_poly.entity_id
_entity_poly.type
_entity_poly.pdbx_seq_one_letter_code
_entity_poly.pdbx_strand_id
1 'polypeptide(L)'
;LMPNENELNIEIASSLALRGVKISKVQLNHSSNFNNLTLNENTIKLYEEILPIMRKRVEDWVVPDAVEITMLLFKSHLEEQLKKFNSLVYEWEEVISKDIGMRRAVLMNAPGNMKGYAISYVCRKAGVPLIASQHGVTLEISKSHSILPIAFDSSAADVIFSYNSKIIDVERNTHFNKSKYYCVGMPLRHVRMKSSKKASNSTPPIVYISTNLYHMGLSLSLKTDYSRAINEYDIISLVLSKIPHEVRYKTYPEDNRRYADEDPVLSCIRKADN
;
A
#
# COMPACT_ATOMS: atom_id res chain seq x y z
N LEU A 1 -5.24 17.64 -7.78
CA LEU A 1 -4.08 17.47 -6.88
C LEU A 1 -3.62 16.03 -6.89
N MET A 2 -2.33 15.79 -6.88
CA MET A 2 -1.74 14.44 -6.95
C MET A 2 -0.64 14.29 -5.89
N PRO A 3 -0.95 13.65 -4.74
CA PRO A 3 -0.01 13.51 -3.62
C PRO A 3 1.02 12.39 -3.82
N ASN A 4 0.71 11.40 -4.62
CA ASN A 4 1.62 10.34 -5.02
C ASN A 4 1.26 9.86 -6.43
N GLU A 5 2.13 9.06 -7.04
CA GLU A 5 1.98 8.68 -8.43
C GLU A 5 2.26 7.19 -8.66
N ASN A 6 1.57 6.63 -9.63
CA ASN A 6 1.89 5.38 -10.29
C ASN A 6 1.64 5.55 -11.80
N GLU A 7 1.96 4.55 -12.60
CA GLU A 7 1.83 4.65 -14.06
C GLU A 7 0.41 5.03 -14.49
N LEU A 8 -0.63 4.42 -13.91
CA LEU A 8 -2.01 4.73 -14.27
C LEU A 8 -2.41 6.15 -13.88
N ASN A 9 -2.00 6.62 -12.69
CA ASN A 9 -2.25 8.00 -12.27
C ASN A 9 -1.57 9.01 -13.19
N ILE A 10 -0.34 8.73 -13.61
CA ILE A 10 0.40 9.61 -14.54
C ILE A 10 -0.33 9.67 -15.90
N GLU A 11 -0.79 8.53 -16.43
CA GLU A 11 -1.53 8.50 -17.69
C GLU A 11 -2.86 9.24 -17.59
N ILE A 12 -3.60 9.07 -16.50
CA ILE A 12 -4.85 9.79 -16.23
C ILE A 12 -4.57 11.29 -16.13
N ALA A 13 -3.58 11.69 -15.33
CA ALA A 13 -3.19 13.08 -15.16
C ALA A 13 -2.77 13.73 -16.48
N SER A 14 -1.98 13.02 -17.29
CA SER A 14 -1.57 13.47 -18.62
C SER A 14 -2.75 13.66 -19.56
N SER A 15 -3.69 12.70 -19.57
CA SER A 15 -4.91 12.79 -20.37
C SER A 15 -5.80 13.97 -19.96
N LEU A 16 -5.89 14.24 -18.67
CA LEU A 16 -6.62 15.38 -18.13
C LEU A 16 -5.93 16.71 -18.48
N ALA A 17 -4.60 16.76 -18.37
CA ALA A 17 -3.81 17.95 -18.74
C ALA A 17 -3.98 18.31 -20.22
N LEU A 18 -3.98 17.33 -21.13
CA LEU A 18 -4.26 17.54 -22.55
C LEU A 18 -5.67 18.10 -22.83
N ARG A 19 -6.58 17.95 -21.89
CA ARG A 19 -7.94 18.52 -21.95
C ARG A 19 -8.08 19.84 -21.19
N GLY A 20 -6.97 20.45 -20.81
CA GLY A 20 -6.95 21.76 -20.15
C GLY A 20 -7.14 21.71 -18.62
N VAL A 21 -7.11 20.53 -18.00
CA VAL A 21 -7.18 20.40 -16.53
C VAL A 21 -5.81 20.71 -15.95
N LYS A 22 -5.74 21.65 -15.01
CA LYS A 22 -4.49 21.95 -14.29
C LYS A 22 -4.15 20.81 -13.32
N ILE A 23 -2.99 20.23 -13.50
CA ILE A 23 -2.45 19.19 -12.62
C ILE A 23 -1.40 19.81 -11.69
N SER A 24 -1.54 19.56 -10.39
CA SER A 24 -0.57 19.99 -9.38
C SER A 24 -0.12 18.80 -8.57
N LYS A 25 1.19 18.53 -8.56
CA LYS A 25 1.81 17.55 -7.65
C LYS A 25 1.92 18.21 -6.28
N VAL A 26 1.49 17.49 -5.24
CA VAL A 26 1.53 17.97 -3.86
C VAL A 26 2.55 17.13 -3.10
N GLN A 27 3.59 17.76 -2.63
CA GLN A 27 4.50 17.19 -1.65
C GLN A 27 4.23 17.85 -0.30
N LEU A 28 3.92 17.04 0.70
CA LEU A 28 3.82 17.53 2.08
C LEU A 28 5.22 17.52 2.67
N ASN A 29 5.64 18.66 3.16
CA ASN A 29 6.84 18.77 3.97
C ASN A 29 6.46 18.22 5.36
N HIS A 30 6.71 16.95 5.60
CA HIS A 30 6.49 16.37 6.92
C HIS A 30 7.34 17.14 7.94
N SER A 31 6.70 18.07 8.64
CA SER A 31 7.33 18.68 9.80
C SER A 31 7.50 17.57 10.85
N SER A 32 8.74 17.22 11.11
CA SER A 32 9.13 16.14 12.02
C SER A 32 8.79 16.38 13.51
N ASN A 33 8.06 17.44 13.82
CA ASN A 33 7.78 17.87 15.19
C ASN A 33 6.35 17.52 15.64
N PHE A 34 6.01 16.21 15.58
CA PHE A 34 4.71 15.71 16.07
C PHE A 34 4.58 15.75 17.61
N ASN A 35 5.70 15.89 18.34
CA ASN A 35 5.72 15.75 19.79
C ASN A 35 4.94 16.86 20.53
N ASN A 36 4.73 18.01 19.89
CA ASN A 36 4.04 19.16 20.49
C ASN A 36 2.55 19.24 20.10
N LEU A 37 2.03 18.29 19.32
CA LEU A 37 0.63 18.28 18.92
C LEU A 37 -0.23 17.67 20.03
N THR A 38 -1.20 18.44 20.50
CA THR A 38 -2.29 17.94 21.35
C THR A 38 -3.34 17.23 20.51
N LEU A 39 -3.90 16.17 21.06
CA LEU A 39 -5.06 15.52 20.45
C LEU A 39 -6.28 16.46 20.52
N ASN A 40 -7.05 16.56 19.46
CA ASN A 40 -8.31 17.29 19.49
C ASN A 40 -9.39 16.46 20.24
N GLU A 41 -10.47 17.11 20.67
CA GLU A 41 -11.54 16.48 21.49
C GLU A 41 -12.12 15.22 20.85
N ASN A 42 -12.36 15.21 19.54
CA ASN A 42 -12.89 14.05 18.84
C ASN A 42 -11.90 12.88 18.86
N THR A 43 -10.62 13.17 18.74
CA THR A 43 -9.58 12.15 18.79
C THR A 43 -9.39 11.61 20.21
N ILE A 44 -9.51 12.47 21.24
CA ILE A 44 -9.50 12.04 22.65
C ILE A 44 -10.68 11.11 22.91
N LYS A 45 -11.88 11.49 22.48
CA LYS A 45 -13.07 10.65 22.62
C LYS A 45 -12.91 9.29 21.96
N LEU A 46 -12.42 9.26 20.71
CA LEU A 46 -12.12 8.02 20.00
C LEU A 46 -11.09 7.15 20.75
N TYR A 47 -10.04 7.78 21.27
CA TYR A 47 -9.03 7.11 22.07
C TYR A 47 -9.64 6.45 23.32
N GLU A 48 -10.49 7.17 24.05
CA GLU A 48 -11.19 6.67 25.25
C GLU A 48 -12.17 5.53 24.92
N GLU A 49 -12.82 5.57 23.77
CA GLU A 49 -13.74 4.50 23.32
C GLU A 49 -12.99 3.23 22.90
N ILE A 50 -11.81 3.36 22.30
CA ILE A 50 -11.00 2.21 21.81
C ILE A 50 -10.34 1.45 22.98
N LEU A 51 -9.86 2.14 23.99
CA LEU A 51 -9.05 1.52 25.05
C LEU A 51 -9.75 0.36 25.79
N PRO A 52 -11.03 0.47 26.21
CA PRO A 52 -11.72 -0.64 26.86
C PRO A 52 -11.87 -1.86 25.96
N ILE A 53 -12.14 -1.64 24.67
CA ILE A 53 -12.27 -2.71 23.67
C ILE A 53 -10.94 -3.45 23.52
N MET A 54 -9.86 -2.71 23.42
CA MET A 54 -8.52 -3.27 23.29
C MET A 54 -8.09 -4.01 24.55
N ARG A 55 -8.37 -3.46 25.76
CA ARG A 55 -8.09 -4.14 27.02
C ARG A 55 -8.72 -5.51 27.04
N LYS A 56 -10.01 -5.62 26.74
CA LYS A 56 -10.72 -6.90 26.70
C LYS A 56 -10.05 -7.89 25.72
N ARG A 57 -9.60 -7.41 24.54
CA ARG A 57 -8.91 -8.29 23.58
C ARG A 57 -7.52 -8.71 24.06
N VAL A 58 -6.79 -7.82 24.70
CA VAL A 58 -5.48 -8.14 25.29
C VAL A 58 -5.63 -9.18 26.39
N GLU A 59 -6.63 -9.03 27.26
CA GLU A 59 -6.94 -10.01 28.33
C GLU A 59 -7.30 -11.41 27.77
N ASP A 60 -7.96 -11.45 26.59
CA ASP A 60 -8.30 -12.72 25.93
C ASP A 60 -7.07 -13.44 25.30
N TRP A 61 -6.01 -12.70 24.94
CA TRP A 61 -4.91 -13.23 24.12
C TRP A 61 -3.54 -13.25 24.80
N VAL A 62 -3.37 -12.52 25.87
CA VAL A 62 -2.10 -12.32 26.54
C VAL A 62 -2.13 -12.91 27.95
N VAL A 63 -1.04 -13.50 28.38
CA VAL A 63 -0.94 -14.02 29.75
C VAL A 63 -1.18 -12.91 30.77
N PRO A 64 -1.84 -13.17 31.90
CA PRO A 64 -2.27 -12.15 32.85
C PRO A 64 -1.17 -11.19 33.28
N ASP A 65 0.02 -11.69 33.55
CA ASP A 65 1.18 -10.91 34.01
C ASP A 65 1.70 -9.92 32.95
N ALA A 66 1.36 -10.11 31.67
CA ALA A 66 1.81 -9.25 30.58
C ALA A 66 0.73 -8.25 30.10
N VAL A 67 -0.50 -8.32 30.63
CA VAL A 67 -1.61 -7.46 30.21
C VAL A 67 -1.27 -5.98 30.38
N GLU A 68 -0.83 -5.59 31.55
CA GLU A 68 -0.59 -4.17 31.85
C GLU A 68 0.56 -3.57 31.00
N ILE A 69 1.65 -4.32 30.82
CA ILE A 69 2.74 -3.84 29.94
C ILE A 69 2.29 -3.75 28.49
N THR A 70 1.50 -4.72 28.01
CA THR A 70 0.93 -4.71 26.66
C THR A 70 0.00 -3.51 26.46
N MET A 71 -0.86 -3.22 27.42
CA MET A 71 -1.74 -2.07 27.37
C MET A 71 -1.00 -0.74 27.44
N LEU A 72 0.09 -0.65 28.21
CA LEU A 72 0.93 0.54 28.26
C LEU A 72 1.57 0.83 26.88
N LEU A 73 2.14 -0.20 26.26
CA LEU A 73 2.74 -0.09 24.93
C LEU A 73 1.69 0.26 23.87
N PHE A 74 0.51 -0.36 23.93
CA PHE A 74 -0.59 -0.05 23.04
C PHE A 74 -1.06 1.41 23.16
N LYS A 75 -1.25 1.90 24.39
CA LYS A 75 -1.65 3.30 24.66
C LYS A 75 -0.65 4.28 24.06
N SER A 76 0.65 4.08 24.35
CA SER A 76 1.72 4.94 23.85
C SER A 76 1.75 4.95 22.31
N HIS A 77 1.66 3.78 21.70
CA HIS A 77 1.67 3.66 20.24
C HIS A 77 0.42 4.29 19.60
N LEU A 78 -0.76 4.02 20.15
CA LEU A 78 -2.02 4.60 19.66
C LEU A 78 -1.99 6.13 19.72
N GLU A 79 -1.56 6.70 20.84
CA GLU A 79 -1.44 8.14 20.99
C GLU A 79 -0.48 8.76 19.95
N GLU A 80 0.67 8.15 19.74
CA GLU A 80 1.61 8.58 18.69
C GLU A 80 0.98 8.55 17.29
N GLN A 81 0.27 7.46 16.95
CA GLN A 81 -0.37 7.34 15.64
C GLN A 81 -1.50 8.37 15.47
N LEU A 82 -2.27 8.64 16.51
CA LEU A 82 -3.32 9.66 16.47
C LEU A 82 -2.76 11.07 16.31
N LYS A 83 -1.62 11.38 16.97
CA LYS A 83 -0.92 12.66 16.75
C LYS A 83 -0.42 12.81 15.33
N LYS A 84 0.15 11.74 14.76
CA LYS A 84 0.58 11.71 13.34
C LYS A 84 -0.59 11.91 12.39
N PHE A 85 -1.71 11.25 12.64
CA PHE A 85 -2.92 11.41 11.84
C PHE A 85 -3.45 12.85 11.86
N ASN A 86 -3.54 13.45 13.04
CA ASN A 86 -3.97 14.85 13.18
C ASN A 86 -3.05 15.83 12.44
N SER A 87 -1.74 15.62 12.50
CA SER A 87 -0.79 16.42 11.72
C SER A 87 -1.05 16.34 10.22
N LEU A 88 -1.24 15.12 9.70
CA LEU A 88 -1.56 14.91 8.29
C LEU A 88 -2.88 15.57 7.90
N VAL A 89 -3.90 15.51 8.75
CA VAL A 89 -5.17 16.18 8.53
C VAL A 89 -4.95 17.69 8.42
N TYR A 90 -4.22 18.29 9.37
CA TYR A 90 -3.94 19.71 9.37
C TYR A 90 -3.20 20.17 8.10
N GLU A 91 -2.13 19.47 7.72
CA GLU A 91 -1.38 19.78 6.50
C GLU A 91 -2.26 19.71 5.24
N TRP A 92 -3.18 18.73 5.18
CA TRP A 92 -4.10 18.57 4.06
C TRP A 92 -5.22 19.62 4.07
N GLU A 93 -5.70 20.05 5.24
CA GLU A 93 -6.65 21.17 5.34
C GLU A 93 -6.04 22.45 4.77
N GLU A 94 -4.76 22.74 5.05
CA GLU A 94 -4.06 23.87 4.44
C GLU A 94 -3.98 23.78 2.91
N VAL A 95 -3.65 22.57 2.38
CA VAL A 95 -3.56 22.36 0.93
C VAL A 95 -4.93 22.55 0.27
N ILE A 96 -5.96 21.97 0.86
CA ILE A 96 -7.31 22.02 0.29
C ILE A 96 -7.93 23.40 0.44
N SER A 97 -7.61 24.18 1.45
CA SER A 97 -8.17 25.53 1.64
C SER A 97 -7.60 26.59 0.70
N LYS A 98 -6.39 26.40 0.15
CA LYS A 98 -5.69 27.42 -0.65
C LYS A 98 -6.40 27.87 -1.94
N ASP A 99 -7.30 27.07 -2.47
CA ASP A 99 -7.97 27.33 -3.75
C ASP A 99 -9.50 27.22 -3.63
N ILE A 100 -10.10 27.89 -2.70
CA ILE A 100 -11.56 27.90 -2.50
C ILE A 100 -12.25 28.44 -3.78
N GLY A 101 -13.25 27.70 -4.26
CA GLY A 101 -14.07 28.13 -5.42
C GLY A 101 -13.77 27.43 -6.76
N MET A 102 -12.65 26.70 -6.89
CA MET A 102 -12.39 25.90 -8.08
C MET A 102 -12.92 24.46 -7.94
N ARG A 103 -13.42 23.87 -9.02
CA ARG A 103 -13.72 22.44 -9.05
C ARG A 103 -12.43 21.65 -8.97
N ARG A 104 -12.30 20.76 -7.98
CA ARG A 104 -11.08 20.03 -7.68
C ARG A 104 -11.36 18.56 -7.49
N ALA A 105 -10.33 17.75 -7.69
CA ALA A 105 -10.29 16.35 -7.26
C ALA A 105 -8.87 16.04 -6.78
N VAL A 106 -8.75 15.08 -5.91
CA VAL A 106 -7.47 14.49 -5.52
C VAL A 106 -7.34 13.15 -6.23
N LEU A 107 -6.24 12.93 -6.94
CA LEU A 107 -5.91 11.67 -7.61
C LEU A 107 -4.74 11.02 -6.87
N MET A 108 -4.95 9.86 -6.27
CA MET A 108 -3.99 9.18 -5.42
C MET A 108 -3.86 7.71 -5.78
N ASN A 109 -2.67 7.15 -5.58
CA ASN A 109 -2.45 5.71 -5.59
C ASN A 109 -2.51 5.15 -4.17
N ALA A 110 -3.11 3.98 -3.98
CA ALA A 110 -3.12 3.22 -2.73
C ALA A 110 -3.48 4.07 -1.48
N PRO A 111 -4.69 4.63 -1.39
CA PRO A 111 -5.09 5.46 -0.24
C PRO A 111 -5.39 4.66 1.03
N GLY A 112 -5.30 3.35 1.03
CA GLY A 112 -5.58 2.46 2.17
C GLY A 112 -4.52 2.49 3.27
N ASN A 113 -4.02 3.68 3.62
CA ASN A 113 -3.03 3.88 4.67
C ASN A 113 -3.34 5.17 5.45
N MET A 114 -2.62 5.43 6.54
CA MET A 114 -2.85 6.60 7.41
C MET A 114 -2.90 7.92 6.63
N LYS A 115 -1.95 8.15 5.72
CA LYS A 115 -1.91 9.35 4.89
C LYS A 115 -3.15 9.46 3.99
N GLY A 116 -3.53 8.37 3.34
CA GLY A 116 -4.71 8.32 2.49
C GLY A 116 -6.01 8.50 3.27
N TYR A 117 -6.13 7.97 4.47
CA TYR A 117 -7.29 8.22 5.34
C TYR A 117 -7.37 9.68 5.80
N ALA A 118 -6.24 10.32 6.13
CA ALA A 118 -6.22 11.75 6.45
C ALA A 118 -6.68 12.60 5.26
N ILE A 119 -6.17 12.33 4.06
CA ILE A 119 -6.61 12.97 2.82
C ILE A 119 -8.10 12.74 2.58
N SER A 120 -8.57 11.50 2.73
CA SER A 120 -9.98 11.13 2.56
C SER A 120 -10.88 11.91 3.50
N TYR A 121 -10.49 12.04 4.78
CA TYR A 121 -11.23 12.81 5.78
C TYR A 121 -11.36 14.28 5.36
N VAL A 122 -10.25 14.92 5.00
CA VAL A 122 -10.24 16.32 4.59
C VAL A 122 -11.01 16.54 3.29
N CYS A 123 -10.84 15.67 2.31
CA CYS A 123 -11.56 15.72 1.06
C CYS A 123 -13.07 15.62 1.25
N ARG A 124 -13.54 14.70 2.07
CA ARG A 124 -14.98 14.56 2.40
C ARG A 124 -15.52 15.81 3.11
N LYS A 125 -14.78 16.34 4.08
CA LYS A 125 -15.14 17.57 4.80
C LYS A 125 -15.28 18.76 3.85
N ALA A 126 -14.42 18.85 2.83
CA ALA A 126 -14.37 19.92 1.86
C ALA A 126 -15.25 19.70 0.61
N GLY A 127 -15.93 18.54 0.49
CA GLY A 127 -16.70 18.19 -0.71
C GLY A 127 -15.83 17.95 -1.96
N VAL A 128 -14.55 17.59 -1.78
CA VAL A 128 -13.60 17.32 -2.85
C VAL A 128 -13.51 15.81 -3.07
N PRO A 129 -13.78 15.27 -4.28
CA PRO A 129 -13.69 13.83 -4.50
C PRO A 129 -12.25 13.33 -4.44
N LEU A 130 -12.05 12.22 -3.74
CA LEU A 130 -10.81 11.45 -3.74
C LEU A 130 -10.93 10.31 -4.75
N ILE A 131 -10.11 10.35 -5.78
CA ILE A 131 -10.04 9.35 -6.84
C ILE A 131 -8.78 8.52 -6.63
N ALA A 132 -8.93 7.21 -6.58
CA ALA A 132 -7.80 6.28 -6.53
C ALA A 132 -7.67 5.49 -7.84
N SER A 133 -6.47 5.04 -8.14
CA SER A 133 -6.24 4.01 -9.14
C SER A 133 -5.89 2.70 -8.46
N GLN A 134 -6.35 1.60 -9.02
CA GLN A 134 -5.94 0.27 -8.61
C GLN A 134 -4.43 0.14 -8.72
N HIS A 135 -3.74 -0.28 -7.64
CA HIS A 135 -2.29 -0.35 -7.61
C HIS A 135 -1.71 -1.76 -7.85
N GLY A 136 -2.57 -2.77 -7.88
CA GLY A 136 -2.16 -4.15 -8.14
C GLY A 136 -3.34 -5.04 -8.48
N VAL A 137 -3.05 -6.29 -8.85
CA VAL A 137 -4.05 -7.31 -9.22
C VAL A 137 -4.10 -8.47 -8.21
N THR A 138 -3.49 -8.32 -7.05
CA THR A 138 -3.35 -9.40 -6.07
C THR A 138 -4.71 -9.88 -5.56
N LEU A 139 -5.64 -8.96 -5.36
CA LEU A 139 -6.99 -9.28 -4.87
C LEU A 139 -7.78 -10.13 -5.86
N GLU A 140 -7.60 -9.92 -7.17
CA GLU A 140 -8.32 -10.68 -8.20
C GLU A 140 -7.78 -12.08 -8.42
N ILE A 141 -6.50 -12.31 -8.13
CA ILE A 141 -5.82 -13.57 -8.42
C ILE A 141 -5.61 -14.46 -7.19
N SER A 142 -5.63 -13.89 -5.98
CA SER A 142 -5.38 -14.61 -4.75
C SER A 142 -6.61 -14.69 -3.87
N LYS A 143 -7.18 -15.90 -3.75
CA LYS A 143 -8.30 -16.16 -2.84
C LYS A 143 -7.97 -15.85 -1.37
N SER A 144 -6.72 -16.03 -0.96
CA SER A 144 -6.29 -15.74 0.40
C SER A 144 -6.36 -14.25 0.75
N HIS A 145 -6.20 -13.36 -0.22
CA HIS A 145 -6.36 -11.93 -0.02
C HIS A 145 -7.83 -11.51 -0.02
N SER A 146 -8.71 -12.23 -0.73
CA SER A 146 -10.15 -11.96 -0.74
C SER A 146 -10.87 -12.40 0.54
N ILE A 147 -10.20 -13.19 1.41
CA ILE A 147 -10.74 -13.61 2.71
C ILE A 147 -10.66 -12.47 3.74
N LEU A 148 -9.77 -11.50 3.54
CA LEU A 148 -9.70 -10.33 4.40
C LEU A 148 -10.86 -9.38 4.03
N PRO A 149 -11.88 -9.23 4.89
CA PRO A 149 -13.06 -8.42 4.58
C PRO A 149 -12.77 -6.92 4.67
N ILE A 150 -11.53 -6.50 4.45
CA ILE A 150 -11.06 -5.14 4.62
C ILE A 150 -10.89 -4.51 3.25
N ALA A 151 -11.74 -3.55 2.95
CA ALA A 151 -11.62 -2.69 1.79
C ALA A 151 -10.56 -1.62 2.04
N PHE A 152 -9.30 -1.88 1.69
CA PHE A 152 -8.21 -0.92 1.91
C PHE A 152 -8.46 0.40 1.15
N ASP A 153 -8.26 0.39 -0.14
CA ASP A 153 -8.35 1.61 -0.97
C ASP A 153 -9.78 2.10 -1.13
N SER A 154 -10.72 1.18 -1.25
CA SER A 154 -12.15 1.48 -1.43
C SER A 154 -12.85 2.01 -0.17
N SER A 155 -12.26 1.84 1.00
CA SER A 155 -12.76 2.50 2.22
C SER A 155 -12.36 3.98 2.29
N ALA A 156 -11.27 4.36 1.64
CA ALA A 156 -10.73 5.72 1.65
C ALA A 156 -11.20 6.55 0.45
N ALA A 157 -11.22 5.98 -0.76
CA ALA A 157 -11.54 6.68 -1.99
C ALA A 157 -13.05 6.78 -2.25
N ASP A 158 -13.48 7.82 -2.96
CA ASP A 158 -14.86 7.95 -3.46
C ASP A 158 -15.02 7.26 -4.82
N VAL A 159 -13.94 7.26 -5.61
CA VAL A 159 -13.90 6.65 -6.94
C VAL A 159 -12.62 5.84 -7.10
N ILE A 160 -12.74 4.65 -7.69
CA ILE A 160 -11.59 3.82 -8.07
C ILE A 160 -11.59 3.58 -9.58
N PHE A 161 -10.50 3.93 -10.23
CA PHE A 161 -10.19 3.51 -11.58
C PHE A 161 -9.50 2.14 -11.55
N SER A 162 -10.14 1.15 -12.15
CA SER A 162 -9.67 -0.24 -12.14
C SER A 162 -9.17 -0.70 -13.50
N TYR A 163 -8.28 -1.70 -13.48
CA TYR A 163 -7.77 -2.32 -14.69
C TYR A 163 -8.82 -3.16 -15.42
N ASN A 164 -9.72 -3.77 -14.65
CA ASN A 164 -10.79 -4.63 -15.18
C ASN A 164 -11.99 -4.66 -14.21
N SER A 165 -13.07 -5.28 -14.64
CA SER A 165 -14.30 -5.38 -13.86
C SER A 165 -14.22 -6.38 -12.70
N LYS A 166 -13.26 -7.31 -12.70
CA LYS A 166 -13.20 -8.39 -11.70
C LYS A 166 -12.96 -7.87 -10.28
N ILE A 167 -12.21 -6.77 -10.13
CA ILE A 167 -12.00 -6.12 -8.83
C ILE A 167 -13.32 -5.69 -8.19
N ILE A 168 -14.29 -5.27 -9.00
CA ILE A 168 -15.61 -4.83 -8.53
C ILE A 168 -16.32 -5.99 -7.83
N ASP A 169 -16.25 -7.19 -8.41
CA ASP A 169 -16.89 -8.38 -7.84
C ASP A 169 -16.20 -8.83 -6.55
N VAL A 170 -14.88 -8.70 -6.49
CA VAL A 170 -14.08 -9.04 -5.29
C VAL A 170 -14.37 -8.06 -4.16
N GLU A 171 -14.39 -6.77 -4.44
CA GLU A 171 -14.52 -5.75 -3.40
C GLU A 171 -15.97 -5.40 -3.03
N ARG A 172 -16.95 -5.77 -3.85
CA ARG A 172 -18.37 -5.45 -3.60
C ARG A 172 -18.87 -5.87 -2.24
N ASN A 173 -18.40 -6.99 -1.72
CA ASN A 173 -18.80 -7.57 -0.45
C ASN A 173 -17.82 -7.28 0.70
N THR A 174 -16.81 -6.44 0.48
CA THR A 174 -15.88 -6.07 1.55
C THR A 174 -16.50 -5.03 2.48
N HIS A 175 -16.14 -5.11 3.77
CA HIS A 175 -16.58 -4.12 4.75
C HIS A 175 -16.00 -2.73 4.42
N PHE A 176 -16.77 -1.68 4.69
CA PHE A 176 -16.38 -0.28 4.50
C PHE A 176 -16.17 0.16 3.05
N ASN A 177 -16.48 -0.68 2.07
CA ASN A 177 -16.43 -0.26 0.67
C ASN A 177 -17.50 0.82 0.39
N LYS A 178 -17.06 2.00 -0.04
CA LYS A 178 -17.92 3.14 -0.40
C LYS A 178 -17.62 3.67 -1.80
N SER A 179 -16.65 3.10 -2.49
CA SER A 179 -16.18 3.58 -3.77
C SER A 179 -17.12 3.23 -4.92
N LYS A 180 -17.15 4.15 -5.89
CA LYS A 180 -17.65 3.85 -7.25
C LYS A 180 -16.48 3.40 -8.12
N TYR A 181 -16.68 2.37 -8.92
CA TYR A 181 -15.63 1.80 -9.78
C TYR A 181 -15.86 2.15 -11.22
N TYR A 182 -14.77 2.48 -11.91
CA TYR A 182 -14.74 2.66 -13.35
C TYR A 182 -13.60 1.83 -13.93
N CYS A 183 -13.95 0.87 -14.79
CA CYS A 183 -12.97 0.06 -15.49
C CYS A 183 -12.37 0.89 -16.64
N VAL A 184 -11.11 1.27 -16.50
CA VAL A 184 -10.37 2.10 -17.46
C VAL A 184 -9.33 1.33 -18.26
N GLY A 185 -9.10 0.07 -17.92
CA GLY A 185 -8.10 -0.78 -18.55
C GLY A 185 -6.71 -0.66 -17.95
N MET A 186 -5.80 -1.45 -18.49
CA MET A 186 -4.40 -1.46 -18.09
C MET A 186 -3.66 -0.23 -18.61
N PRO A 187 -2.61 0.25 -17.90
CA PRO A 187 -1.76 1.31 -18.41
C PRO A 187 -1.23 1.02 -19.81
N LEU A 188 -1.09 2.04 -20.65
CA LEU A 188 -0.67 1.92 -22.05
C LEU A 188 0.67 1.20 -22.21
N ARG A 189 1.57 1.34 -21.24
CA ARG A 189 2.82 0.58 -21.22
C ARG A 189 2.60 -0.93 -21.30
N HIS A 190 1.65 -1.47 -20.53
CA HIS A 190 1.33 -2.90 -20.54
C HIS A 190 0.67 -3.33 -21.85
N VAL A 191 -0.14 -2.46 -22.44
CA VAL A 191 -0.73 -2.70 -23.79
C VAL A 191 0.38 -2.76 -24.84
N ARG A 192 1.32 -1.84 -24.80
CA ARG A 192 2.49 -1.83 -25.74
C ARG A 192 3.38 -3.05 -25.55
N MET A 193 3.60 -3.51 -24.32
CA MET A 193 4.39 -4.73 -24.06
C MET A 193 3.73 -5.97 -24.69
N LYS A 194 2.41 -6.09 -24.67
CA LYS A 194 1.68 -7.19 -25.32
C LYS A 194 1.80 -7.16 -26.86
N SER A 195 1.91 -5.97 -27.43
CA SER A 195 2.04 -5.79 -28.89
C SER A 195 3.48 -5.88 -29.40
N SER A 196 4.47 -5.95 -28.49
CA SER A 196 5.86 -6.12 -28.91
C SER A 196 6.05 -7.46 -29.62
N LYS A 197 6.73 -7.44 -30.76
CA LYS A 197 7.02 -8.65 -31.53
C LYS A 197 7.78 -9.64 -30.63
N LYS A 198 7.38 -10.91 -30.66
CA LYS A 198 8.14 -11.98 -30.00
C LYS A 198 9.61 -11.88 -30.41
N ALA A 199 10.48 -11.72 -29.44
CA ALA A 199 11.90 -11.82 -29.69
C ALA A 199 12.23 -13.21 -30.28
N SER A 200 13.28 -13.27 -31.05
CA SER A 200 13.79 -14.37 -31.87
C SER A 200 13.65 -15.78 -31.26
N ASN A 201 13.86 -16.79 -32.11
CA ASN A 201 13.75 -18.26 -31.91
C ASN A 201 14.54 -18.86 -30.74
N SER A 202 15.03 -18.08 -29.76
CA SER A 202 15.68 -18.58 -28.56
C SER A 202 14.64 -18.88 -27.48
N THR A 203 14.78 -19.99 -26.79
CA THR A 203 13.97 -20.32 -25.60
C THR A 203 14.18 -19.22 -24.56
N PRO A 204 13.12 -18.52 -24.14
CA PRO A 204 13.27 -17.44 -23.17
C PRO A 204 13.73 -17.98 -21.80
N PRO A 205 14.61 -17.26 -21.09
CA PRO A 205 15.01 -17.64 -19.75
C PRO A 205 13.83 -17.61 -18.78
N ILE A 206 13.89 -18.45 -17.76
CA ILE A 206 13.00 -18.36 -16.60
C ILE A 206 13.52 -17.23 -15.72
N VAL A 207 12.68 -16.22 -15.46
CA VAL A 207 13.05 -15.13 -14.54
C VAL A 207 12.33 -15.35 -13.22
N TYR A 208 13.08 -15.66 -12.17
CA TYR A 208 12.59 -15.66 -10.82
C TYR A 208 12.70 -14.24 -10.24
N ILE A 209 11.58 -13.65 -9.86
CA ILE A 209 11.54 -12.32 -9.27
C ILE A 209 11.37 -12.48 -7.76
N SER A 210 12.37 -12.05 -7.00
CA SER A 210 12.33 -12.04 -5.54
C SER A 210 11.19 -11.16 -5.02
N THR A 211 10.68 -11.52 -3.87
CA THR A 211 9.71 -10.72 -3.15
C THR A 211 10.41 -9.71 -2.23
N ASN A 212 9.67 -8.72 -1.76
CA ASN A 212 10.15 -7.81 -0.74
C ASN A 212 10.31 -8.55 0.60
N LEU A 213 11.53 -9.00 0.87
CA LEU A 213 11.86 -9.74 2.09
C LEU A 213 11.94 -8.86 3.33
N TYR A 214 12.02 -7.54 3.16
CA TYR A 214 12.47 -6.61 4.19
C TYR A 214 11.37 -5.71 4.76
N HIS A 215 10.13 -5.85 4.31
CA HIS A 215 9.03 -4.95 4.70
C HIS A 215 8.09 -5.48 5.78
N MET A 216 8.44 -6.59 6.40
CA MET A 216 7.45 -7.28 7.20
C MET A 216 7.66 -7.13 8.69
N GLY A 217 7.54 -5.91 9.16
CA GLY A 217 6.99 -5.74 10.49
C GLY A 217 5.50 -6.11 10.43
N LEU A 218 5.07 -7.20 11.08
CA LEU A 218 3.66 -7.52 11.31
C LEU A 218 2.77 -7.66 10.07
N SER A 219 3.14 -8.48 9.09
CA SER A 219 2.10 -8.96 8.19
C SER A 219 1.28 -10.04 8.89
N LEU A 220 0.02 -10.10 8.50
CA LEU A 220 -0.93 -11.16 8.87
C LEU A 220 -0.44 -12.58 8.46
N SER A 221 0.64 -12.69 7.69
CA SER A 221 1.35 -13.95 7.47
C SER A 221 2.41 -14.10 8.56
N LEU A 222 2.30 -15.12 9.36
CA LEU A 222 3.27 -15.52 10.40
C LEU A 222 4.68 -15.87 9.85
N LYS A 223 4.97 -15.51 8.62
CA LYS A 223 6.26 -15.78 7.97
C LYS A 223 7.25 -14.66 8.26
N THR A 224 8.35 -15.02 8.88
CA THR A 224 9.49 -14.12 9.09
C THR A 224 10.25 -13.89 7.78
N ASP A 225 11.04 -12.82 7.69
CA ASP A 225 11.93 -12.55 6.56
C ASP A 225 12.90 -13.73 6.34
N TYR A 226 13.37 -14.33 7.42
CA TYR A 226 14.21 -15.51 7.38
C TYR A 226 13.51 -16.71 6.70
N SER A 227 12.29 -17.03 7.10
CA SER A 227 11.55 -18.14 6.48
C SER A 227 11.23 -17.90 5.00
N ARG A 228 11.10 -16.65 4.60
CA ARG A 228 10.92 -16.28 3.17
C ARG A 228 12.21 -16.45 2.40
N ALA A 229 13.34 -15.99 2.93
CA ALA A 229 14.65 -16.17 2.31
C ALA A 229 14.98 -17.66 2.11
N ILE A 230 14.70 -18.49 3.12
CA ILE A 230 14.86 -19.94 2.99
C ILE A 230 13.95 -20.51 1.90
N ASN A 231 12.66 -20.16 1.90
CA ASN A 231 11.74 -20.67 0.89
C ASN A 231 12.15 -20.26 -0.52
N GLU A 232 12.63 -19.03 -0.73
CA GLU A 232 13.16 -18.60 -2.03
C GLU A 232 14.39 -19.39 -2.43
N TYR A 233 15.34 -19.56 -1.51
CA TYR A 233 16.54 -20.33 -1.74
C TYR A 233 16.20 -21.80 -2.08
N ASP A 234 15.27 -22.42 -1.35
CA ASP A 234 14.83 -23.79 -1.62
C ASP A 234 14.17 -23.91 -3.00
N ILE A 235 13.32 -22.98 -3.40
CA ILE A 235 12.72 -22.98 -4.73
C ILE A 235 13.81 -22.89 -5.80
N ILE A 236 14.80 -22.04 -5.62
CA ILE A 236 15.89 -21.87 -6.59
C ILE A 236 16.78 -23.10 -6.63
N SER A 237 17.26 -23.57 -5.47
CA SER A 237 18.23 -24.66 -5.37
C SER A 237 17.63 -26.05 -5.62
N LEU A 238 16.42 -26.31 -5.17
CA LEU A 238 15.79 -27.63 -5.24
C LEU A 238 14.91 -27.84 -6.48
N VAL A 239 14.37 -26.77 -7.05
CA VAL A 239 13.44 -26.83 -8.17
C VAL A 239 14.04 -26.22 -9.43
N LEU A 240 14.35 -24.92 -9.41
CA LEU A 240 14.76 -24.19 -10.62
C LEU A 240 16.11 -24.61 -11.13
N SER A 241 17.07 -24.95 -10.26
CA SER A 241 18.40 -25.46 -10.66
C SER A 241 18.36 -26.80 -11.43
N LYS A 242 17.27 -27.56 -11.29
CA LYS A 242 17.08 -28.85 -11.98
C LYS A 242 16.38 -28.73 -13.34
N ILE A 243 15.91 -27.54 -13.69
CA ILE A 243 15.26 -27.31 -14.96
C ILE A 243 16.32 -27.04 -16.02
N PRO A 244 16.29 -27.71 -17.20
CA PRO A 244 17.29 -27.54 -18.25
C PRO A 244 17.09 -26.24 -19.04
N HIS A 245 17.00 -25.12 -18.33
CA HIS A 245 16.80 -23.79 -18.88
C HIS A 245 17.63 -22.77 -18.10
N GLU A 246 18.02 -21.71 -18.77
CA GLU A 246 18.64 -20.57 -18.10
C GLU A 246 17.67 -19.98 -17.08
N VAL A 247 18.09 -19.88 -15.82
CA VAL A 247 17.34 -19.24 -14.74
C VAL A 247 18.04 -17.94 -14.35
N ARG A 248 17.30 -16.85 -14.33
CA ARG A 248 17.77 -15.54 -13.91
C ARG A 248 17.09 -15.14 -12.63
N TYR A 249 17.85 -14.88 -11.58
CA TYR A 249 17.36 -14.33 -10.33
C TYR A 249 17.35 -12.79 -10.39
N LYS A 250 16.18 -12.20 -10.19
CA LYS A 250 16.03 -10.75 -10.10
C LYS A 250 15.71 -10.35 -8.67
N THR A 251 16.61 -9.62 -8.02
CA THR A 251 16.40 -9.05 -6.70
C THR A 251 15.24 -8.06 -6.70
N TYR A 252 14.55 -7.93 -5.57
CA TYR A 252 13.53 -6.90 -5.42
C TYR A 252 14.16 -5.49 -5.43
N PRO A 253 13.68 -4.57 -6.27
CA PRO A 253 14.31 -3.26 -6.47
C PRO A 253 13.89 -2.26 -5.38
N GLU A 254 14.32 -2.48 -4.14
CA GLU A 254 14.08 -1.52 -3.06
C GLU A 254 15.36 -0.95 -2.47
N ASP A 255 15.39 0.38 -2.33
CA ASP A 255 16.48 1.11 -1.70
C ASP A 255 16.44 1.03 -0.16
N ASN A 256 15.30 0.57 0.41
CA ASN A 256 15.05 0.49 1.85
C ASN A 256 15.38 -0.88 2.46
N ARG A 257 16.41 -1.54 1.99
CA ARG A 257 16.83 -2.83 2.54
C ARG A 257 17.32 -2.65 3.97
N ARG A 258 16.74 -3.40 4.92
CA ARG A 258 17.22 -3.45 6.31
C ARG A 258 18.63 -4.06 6.43
N TYR A 259 19.05 -4.81 5.43
CA TYR A 259 20.37 -5.43 5.34
C TYR A 259 21.17 -4.64 4.31
N ALA A 260 22.23 -4.00 4.79
CA ALA A 260 22.93 -2.97 4.01
C ALA A 260 23.64 -3.48 2.76
N ASP A 261 24.07 -4.74 2.72
CA ASP A 261 25.16 -5.08 1.81
C ASP A 261 24.77 -6.04 0.68
N GLU A 262 23.97 -7.07 0.91
CA GLU A 262 23.62 -8.03 -0.14
C GLU A 262 22.30 -8.77 0.13
N ASP A 263 21.61 -9.11 -0.94
CA ASP A 263 20.46 -10.02 -0.88
C ASP A 263 20.93 -11.40 -0.38
N PRO A 264 20.40 -11.91 0.76
CA PRO A 264 20.90 -13.15 1.36
C PRO A 264 20.69 -14.37 0.47
N VAL A 265 19.64 -14.38 -0.36
CA VAL A 265 19.38 -15.48 -1.31
C VAL A 265 20.39 -15.44 -2.44
N LEU A 266 20.68 -14.25 -2.98
CA LEU A 266 21.70 -14.08 -4.03
C LEU A 266 23.09 -14.46 -3.52
N SER A 267 23.43 -14.10 -2.28
CA SER A 267 24.69 -14.49 -1.65
C SER A 267 24.84 -16.01 -1.53
N CYS A 268 23.77 -16.70 -1.14
CA CYS A 268 23.76 -18.17 -1.07
C CYS A 268 23.88 -18.82 -2.46
N ILE A 269 23.20 -18.30 -3.48
CA ILE A 269 23.28 -18.82 -4.85
C ILE A 269 24.72 -18.71 -5.36
N ARG A 270 25.36 -17.55 -5.22
CA ARG A 270 26.76 -17.33 -5.65
C ARG A 270 27.77 -18.24 -4.96
N LYS A 271 27.51 -18.62 -3.69
CA LYS A 271 28.37 -19.55 -2.95
C LYS A 271 28.17 -21.01 -3.38
N ALA A 272 26.99 -21.35 -3.89
CA ALA A 272 26.70 -22.70 -4.35
C ALA A 272 27.25 -22.98 -5.75
N ASP A 273 27.52 -21.94 -6.56
CA ASP A 273 28.09 -22.05 -7.91
C ASP A 273 29.64 -22.14 -7.93
N ASN A 274 30.31 -22.01 -6.76
CA ASN A 274 31.74 -22.21 -6.56
C ASN A 274 32.03 -23.54 -5.84
#